data_e7fe1e7bbb6d6d817b92a4e741964f38
#
_entry.id   e7fe1e7bbb6d6d817b92a4e741964f38
#
_cell.length_a   1.000
_cell.length_b   1.000
_cell.length_c   1.000
_cell.angle_alpha   90.00
_cell.angle_beta   90.00
_cell.angle_gamma   90.00
#
_symmetry.space_group_name_H-M   'P 1'
#
loop_
_entity.id
_entity.type
_entity.pdbx_description
1 polymer ?
#
loop_
_entity_poly.entity_id
_entity_poly.type
_entity_poly.pdbx_seq_one_letter_code
_entity_poly.pdbx_strand_id
1 'polypeptide(L)'
;MSQATELLGASRASHTRIVGAVSAAHFVSHYYILLLAPLLPFVRAEYGVSYTEIGFAFAAFNVVSTVLQTPVGFLVDWLGARILLIAGLAIGASAFTVAGLVDSFWVMVAMFALAGVGNTVYHPADYALLSHHVPSDRIGQAFSVHTFAGMLGSAVAPASLLLMQSLWGWRGAFVGAGILGLAVAAVLLAMHENPDAKITAPPRDADANVAVGWRLLLSPPILLNLVFFVLLAMLSGGTNNYSVVALGALYGTSVTTANAALSGNLLLSAIGVLIGGVLVVRTTRHGLVATAGLAGIALFIALVAQIDLGSLALVAAMSAAGFCSGVIMPSRDMIVREVTPPGSFGKVFGFVTTGFNIGGIISPLIFGAIMDHGSPKLVFLLVAALSLIAIVTVATLPRRAA
;
A
#
# COMPACT_ATOMS: atom_id res chain seq x y z
N MET A 1 40.29 -15.50 18.62
CA MET A 1 39.24 -14.62 18.05
C MET A 1 38.87 -13.65 19.16
N SER A 2 38.97 -12.33 18.93
CA SER A 2 38.91 -11.35 20.01
C SER A 2 37.46 -11.05 20.41
N GLN A 3 37.24 -10.65 21.69
CA GLN A 3 35.95 -10.13 22.21
C GLN A 3 35.27 -9.12 21.26
N ALA A 4 36.08 -8.34 20.53
CA ALA A 4 35.55 -7.39 19.51
C ALA A 4 34.84 -8.09 18.34
N THR A 5 35.28 -9.29 17.91
CA THR A 5 34.65 -10.04 16.84
C THR A 5 33.31 -10.64 17.30
N GLU A 6 33.24 -11.06 18.56
CA GLU A 6 31.99 -11.55 19.16
C GLU A 6 30.94 -10.44 19.36
N LEU A 7 31.36 -9.25 19.84
CA LEU A 7 30.51 -8.07 20.00
C LEU A 7 29.99 -7.56 18.65
N LEU A 8 30.82 -7.56 17.61
CA LEU A 8 30.39 -7.21 16.25
C LEU A 8 29.44 -8.23 15.66
N GLY A 9 29.64 -9.51 15.95
CA GLY A 9 28.73 -10.59 15.55
C GLY A 9 27.38 -10.51 16.24
N ALA A 10 27.35 -10.26 17.54
CA ALA A 10 26.13 -10.08 18.33
C ALA A 10 25.33 -8.83 17.87
N SER A 11 26.01 -7.72 17.60
CA SER A 11 25.39 -6.50 17.07
C SER A 11 24.76 -6.73 15.69
N ARG A 12 25.46 -7.43 14.78
CA ARG A 12 24.91 -7.76 13.45
C ARG A 12 23.69 -8.67 13.53
N ALA A 13 23.69 -9.67 14.41
CA ALA A 13 22.57 -10.56 14.61
C ALA A 13 21.33 -9.83 15.16
N SER A 14 21.51 -8.86 16.05
CA SER A 14 20.46 -8.00 16.57
C SER A 14 19.84 -7.15 15.46
N HIS A 15 20.65 -6.44 14.66
CA HIS A 15 20.15 -5.63 13.54
C HIS A 15 19.33 -6.46 12.54
N THR A 16 19.80 -7.66 12.18
CA THR A 16 19.09 -8.53 11.24
C THR A 16 17.73 -8.99 11.79
N ARG A 17 17.67 -9.29 13.10
CA ARG A 17 16.40 -9.67 13.76
C ARG A 17 15.39 -8.54 13.74
N ILE A 18 15.82 -7.31 14.04
CA ILE A 18 14.93 -6.14 14.01
C ILE A 18 14.42 -5.88 12.59
N VAL A 19 15.31 -5.85 11.60
CA VAL A 19 14.90 -5.68 10.20
C VAL A 19 13.92 -6.77 9.78
N GLY A 20 14.16 -8.02 10.15
CA GLY A 20 13.28 -9.15 9.87
C GLY A 20 11.90 -8.99 10.52
N ALA A 21 11.84 -8.64 11.80
CA ALA A 21 10.58 -8.51 12.54
C ALA A 21 9.74 -7.32 12.06
N VAL A 22 10.37 -6.15 11.85
CA VAL A 22 9.72 -4.96 11.31
C VAL A 22 9.24 -5.22 9.87
N SER A 23 10.05 -5.91 9.06
CA SER A 23 9.64 -6.31 7.71
C SER A 23 8.49 -7.32 7.70
N ALA A 24 8.44 -8.24 8.67
CA ALA A 24 7.31 -9.16 8.84
C ALA A 24 6.02 -8.40 9.24
N ALA A 25 6.11 -7.40 10.12
CA ALA A 25 4.98 -6.53 10.45
C ALA A 25 4.48 -5.78 9.21
N HIS A 26 5.38 -5.25 8.41
CA HIS A 26 5.03 -4.54 7.17
C HIS A 26 4.44 -5.47 6.11
N PHE A 27 4.93 -6.70 6.00
CA PHE A 27 4.30 -7.74 5.19
C PHE A 27 2.84 -7.95 5.59
N VAL A 28 2.57 -8.10 6.90
CA VAL A 28 1.20 -8.28 7.43
C VAL A 28 0.33 -7.08 7.15
N SER A 29 0.84 -5.85 7.30
CA SER A 29 0.07 -4.63 7.00
C SER A 29 -0.43 -4.59 5.56
N HIS A 30 0.44 -4.90 4.61
CA HIS A 30 0.10 -4.96 3.20
C HIS A 30 -0.78 -6.16 2.83
N TYR A 31 -0.60 -7.29 3.51
CA TYR A 31 -1.48 -8.44 3.40
C TYR A 31 -2.91 -8.07 3.81
N TYR A 32 -3.08 -7.31 4.89
CA TYR A 32 -4.37 -6.83 5.38
C TYR A 32 -5.05 -5.84 4.44
N ILE A 33 -4.30 -4.97 3.78
CA ILE A 33 -4.85 -4.04 2.77
C ILE A 33 -5.54 -4.81 1.64
N LEU A 34 -5.03 -5.98 1.27
CA LEU A 34 -5.56 -6.83 0.21
C LEU A 34 -6.54 -7.93 0.69
N LEU A 35 -6.85 -7.99 2.01
CA LEU A 35 -7.61 -9.10 2.59
C LEU A 35 -8.98 -9.32 1.94
N LEU A 36 -9.74 -8.27 1.72
CA LEU A 36 -11.11 -8.34 1.22
C LEU A 36 -11.18 -8.55 -0.30
N ALA A 37 -10.27 -7.96 -1.06
CA ALA A 37 -10.34 -7.91 -2.51
C ALA A 37 -10.47 -9.30 -3.18
N PRO A 38 -9.63 -10.31 -2.88
CA PRO A 38 -9.77 -11.65 -3.47
C PRO A 38 -10.97 -12.43 -2.95
N LEU A 39 -11.51 -12.05 -1.79
CA LEU A 39 -12.63 -12.72 -1.11
C LEU A 39 -13.98 -12.01 -1.39
N LEU A 40 -13.97 -10.87 -2.06
CA LEU A 40 -15.13 -10.03 -2.32
C LEU A 40 -16.31 -10.80 -2.94
N PRO A 41 -16.14 -11.71 -3.94
CA PRO A 41 -17.25 -12.46 -4.50
C PRO A 41 -17.99 -13.31 -3.45
N PHE A 42 -17.25 -13.92 -2.52
CA PHE A 42 -17.78 -14.80 -1.49
C PHE A 42 -18.51 -14.01 -0.40
N VAL A 43 -17.92 -12.92 0.06
CA VAL A 43 -18.53 -12.00 1.04
C VAL A 43 -19.82 -11.42 0.50
N ARG A 44 -19.81 -10.97 -0.77
CA ARG A 44 -21.01 -10.45 -1.44
C ARG A 44 -22.13 -11.47 -1.54
N ALA A 45 -21.78 -12.69 -1.95
CA ALA A 45 -22.75 -13.77 -2.13
C ALA A 45 -23.43 -14.15 -0.80
N GLU A 46 -22.69 -14.17 0.29
CA GLU A 46 -23.21 -14.57 1.61
C GLU A 46 -24.10 -13.50 2.24
N TYR A 47 -23.67 -12.23 2.19
CA TYR A 47 -24.43 -11.15 2.80
C TYR A 47 -25.52 -10.56 1.89
N GLY A 48 -25.52 -10.87 0.60
CA GLY A 48 -26.48 -10.33 -0.37
C GLY A 48 -26.36 -8.81 -0.58
N VAL A 49 -25.22 -8.24 -0.27
CA VAL A 49 -24.96 -6.79 -0.33
C VAL A 49 -24.46 -6.36 -1.71
N SER A 50 -24.59 -5.07 -2.02
CA SER A 50 -24.06 -4.45 -3.22
C SER A 50 -22.54 -4.29 -3.17
N TYR A 51 -21.89 -4.06 -4.31
CA TYR A 51 -20.47 -3.75 -4.38
C TYR A 51 -20.15 -2.39 -3.74
N THR A 52 -21.08 -1.44 -3.82
CA THR A 52 -20.97 -0.13 -3.16
C THR A 52 -20.97 -0.29 -1.64
N GLU A 53 -21.86 -1.13 -1.09
CA GLU A 53 -21.86 -1.40 0.35
C GLU A 53 -20.55 -2.04 0.80
N ILE A 54 -20.00 -3.01 0.06
CA ILE A 54 -18.65 -3.54 0.35
C ILE A 54 -17.59 -2.45 0.28
N GLY A 55 -17.76 -1.50 -0.64
CA GLY A 55 -16.90 -0.31 -0.75
C GLY A 55 -16.81 0.49 0.55
N PHE A 56 -17.85 0.46 1.41
CA PHE A 56 -17.82 1.11 2.72
C PHE A 56 -16.77 0.50 3.65
N ALA A 57 -16.50 -0.80 3.57
CA ALA A 57 -15.43 -1.42 4.37
C ALA A 57 -14.05 -0.86 4.00
N PHE A 58 -13.74 -0.78 2.70
CA PHE A 58 -12.51 -0.16 2.21
C PHE A 58 -12.43 1.33 2.58
N ALA A 59 -13.53 2.07 2.39
CA ALA A 59 -13.61 3.49 2.71
C ALA A 59 -13.42 3.73 4.23
N ALA A 60 -14.08 2.95 5.08
CA ALA A 60 -13.97 3.06 6.54
C ALA A 60 -12.52 2.84 7.01
N PHE A 61 -11.85 1.81 6.49
CA PHE A 61 -10.43 1.57 6.74
C PHE A 61 -9.56 2.78 6.36
N ASN A 62 -9.75 3.32 5.16
CA ASN A 62 -8.95 4.44 4.66
C ASN A 62 -9.26 5.76 5.38
N VAL A 63 -10.54 6.05 5.71
CA VAL A 63 -10.93 7.26 6.46
C VAL A 63 -10.27 7.27 7.82
N VAL A 64 -10.38 6.16 8.57
CA VAL A 64 -9.81 6.06 9.92
C VAL A 64 -8.29 6.13 9.85
N SER A 65 -7.65 5.42 8.91
CA SER A 65 -6.21 5.50 8.69
C SER A 65 -5.76 6.94 8.41
N THR A 66 -6.49 7.67 7.56
CA THR A 66 -6.17 9.06 7.22
C THR A 66 -6.23 9.99 8.41
N VAL A 67 -7.33 9.93 9.16
CA VAL A 67 -7.59 10.84 10.28
C VAL A 67 -6.59 10.61 11.42
N LEU A 68 -6.27 9.35 11.69
CA LEU A 68 -5.44 8.99 12.84
C LEU A 68 -3.94 8.92 12.54
N GLN A 69 -3.51 8.91 11.28
CA GLN A 69 -2.09 8.73 10.92
C GLN A 69 -1.17 9.80 11.55
N THR A 70 -1.58 11.06 11.52
CA THR A 70 -0.80 12.14 12.14
C THR A 70 -0.79 12.07 13.67
N PRO A 71 -1.93 11.96 14.38
CA PRO A 71 -1.95 11.74 15.82
C PRO A 71 -1.12 10.55 16.29
N VAL A 72 -1.18 9.44 15.56
CA VAL A 72 -0.42 8.22 15.91
C VAL A 72 1.08 8.43 15.74
N GLY A 73 1.52 9.23 14.78
CA GLY A 73 2.93 9.61 14.65
C GLY A 73 3.48 10.26 15.93
N PHE A 74 2.73 11.17 16.56
CA PHE A 74 3.11 11.75 17.86
C PHE A 74 3.08 10.71 18.98
N LEU A 75 2.12 9.78 18.93
CA LEU A 75 1.99 8.73 19.92
C LEU A 75 3.19 7.75 19.87
N VAL A 76 3.73 7.48 18.68
CA VAL A 76 4.95 6.68 18.49
C VAL A 76 6.14 7.32 19.19
N ASP A 77 6.29 8.64 19.08
CA ASP A 77 7.36 9.38 19.74
C ASP A 77 7.22 9.35 21.28
N TRP A 78 5.99 9.27 21.78
CA TRP A 78 5.71 9.34 23.24
C TRP A 78 5.73 7.97 23.92
N LEU A 79 5.03 6.97 23.34
CA LEU A 79 4.88 5.61 23.93
C LEU A 79 5.96 4.63 23.49
N GLY A 80 6.68 4.94 22.41
CA GLY A 80 7.67 4.09 21.80
C GLY A 80 7.13 3.27 20.61
N ALA A 81 7.94 3.18 19.57
CA ALA A 81 7.59 2.60 18.28
C ALA A 81 7.24 1.10 18.38
N ARG A 82 7.97 0.34 19.18
CA ARG A 82 7.76 -1.10 19.33
C ARG A 82 6.41 -1.44 19.96
N ILE A 83 6.04 -0.76 21.04
CA ILE A 83 4.77 -0.99 21.75
C ILE A 83 3.61 -0.70 20.82
N LEU A 84 3.69 0.41 20.09
CA LEU A 84 2.62 0.77 19.15
C LEU A 84 2.56 -0.16 17.95
N LEU A 85 3.69 -0.65 17.43
CA LEU A 85 3.71 -1.63 16.34
C LEU A 85 3.03 -2.94 16.75
N ILE A 86 3.32 -3.44 17.95
CA ILE A 86 2.66 -4.62 18.54
C ILE A 86 1.16 -4.37 18.72
N ALA A 87 0.78 -3.21 19.26
CA ALA A 87 -0.62 -2.83 19.44
C ALA A 87 -1.36 -2.72 18.11
N GLY A 88 -0.76 -2.09 17.09
CA GLY A 88 -1.33 -1.99 15.74
C GLY A 88 -1.57 -3.34 15.09
N LEU A 89 -0.59 -4.26 15.19
CA LEU A 89 -0.75 -5.65 14.74
C LEU A 89 -1.87 -6.36 15.48
N ALA A 90 -1.91 -6.26 16.81
CA ALA A 90 -2.93 -6.90 17.64
C ALA A 90 -4.33 -6.36 17.33
N ILE A 91 -4.48 -5.04 17.16
CA ILE A 91 -5.76 -4.40 16.78
C ILE A 91 -6.22 -4.90 15.42
N GLY A 92 -5.36 -4.84 14.39
CA GLY A 92 -5.72 -5.30 13.04
C GLY A 92 -6.05 -6.79 13.00
N ALA A 93 -5.22 -7.61 13.65
CA ALA A 93 -5.43 -9.05 13.74
C ALA A 93 -6.74 -9.42 14.45
N SER A 94 -7.02 -8.79 15.60
CA SER A 94 -8.28 -8.99 16.34
C SER A 94 -9.48 -8.53 15.54
N ALA A 95 -9.39 -7.38 14.87
CA ALA A 95 -10.46 -6.86 14.04
C ALA A 95 -10.82 -7.85 12.92
N PHE A 96 -9.84 -8.36 12.17
CA PHE A 96 -10.12 -9.32 11.11
C PHE A 96 -10.57 -10.69 11.63
N THR A 97 -10.04 -11.14 12.77
CA THR A 97 -10.56 -12.34 13.43
C THR A 97 -12.03 -12.18 13.79
N VAL A 98 -12.41 -11.07 14.42
CA VAL A 98 -13.82 -10.78 14.77
C VAL A 98 -14.69 -10.67 13.52
N ALA A 99 -14.21 -10.00 12.46
CA ALA A 99 -14.92 -9.92 11.18
C ALA A 99 -15.18 -11.30 10.55
N GLY A 100 -14.28 -12.27 10.76
CA GLY A 100 -14.49 -13.65 10.32
C GLY A 100 -15.41 -14.48 11.22
N LEU A 101 -15.55 -14.14 12.50
CA LEU A 101 -16.34 -14.92 13.46
C LEU A 101 -17.77 -14.43 13.62
N VAL A 102 -18.03 -13.13 13.40
CA VAL A 102 -19.34 -12.53 13.61
C VAL A 102 -20.12 -12.48 12.29
N ASP A 103 -21.34 -13.00 12.32
CA ASP A 103 -22.22 -13.00 11.15
C ASP A 103 -23.01 -11.68 11.04
N SER A 104 -22.30 -10.62 10.66
CA SER A 104 -22.90 -9.31 10.42
C SER A 104 -22.04 -8.48 9.49
N PHE A 105 -22.61 -8.06 8.36
CA PHE A 105 -21.93 -7.18 7.41
C PHE A 105 -21.47 -5.86 8.06
N TRP A 106 -22.33 -5.22 8.85
CA TRP A 106 -22.00 -3.94 9.48
C TRP A 106 -20.94 -4.07 10.58
N VAL A 107 -20.89 -5.21 11.28
CA VAL A 107 -19.78 -5.52 12.19
C VAL A 107 -18.49 -5.68 11.38
N MET A 108 -18.51 -6.35 10.24
CA MET A 108 -17.35 -6.43 9.36
C MET A 108 -16.87 -5.03 8.95
N VAL A 109 -17.76 -4.13 8.51
CA VAL A 109 -17.42 -2.73 8.17
C VAL A 109 -16.78 -2.01 9.36
N ALA A 110 -17.35 -2.17 10.58
CA ALA A 110 -16.79 -1.58 11.79
C ALA A 110 -15.41 -2.16 12.13
N MET A 111 -15.19 -3.45 11.88
CA MET A 111 -13.88 -4.08 12.07
C MET A 111 -12.85 -3.61 11.04
N PHE A 112 -13.25 -3.31 9.81
CA PHE A 112 -12.36 -2.64 8.85
C PHE A 112 -11.96 -1.23 9.33
N ALA A 113 -12.89 -0.46 9.90
CA ALA A 113 -12.57 0.82 10.53
C ALA A 113 -11.55 0.64 11.68
N LEU A 114 -11.76 -0.38 12.54
CA LEU A 114 -10.84 -0.70 13.62
C LEU A 114 -9.47 -1.17 13.12
N ALA A 115 -9.43 -1.99 12.05
CA ALA A 115 -8.19 -2.36 11.40
C ALA A 115 -7.45 -1.13 10.81
N GLY A 116 -8.21 -0.11 10.35
CA GLY A 116 -7.68 1.19 9.95
C GLY A 116 -6.91 1.90 11.08
N VAL A 117 -7.37 1.78 12.34
CA VAL A 117 -6.60 2.27 13.50
C VAL A 117 -5.25 1.57 13.58
N GLY A 118 -5.24 0.23 13.51
CA GLY A 118 -3.99 -0.55 13.50
C GLY A 118 -3.07 -0.17 12.36
N ASN A 119 -3.62 0.12 11.17
CA ASN A 119 -2.85 0.47 9.98
C ASN A 119 -2.05 1.78 10.12
N THR A 120 -2.50 2.72 10.92
CA THR A 120 -1.82 4.01 11.10
C THR A 120 -0.43 3.92 11.72
N VAL A 121 -0.17 2.83 12.43
CA VAL A 121 1.03 2.66 13.25
C VAL A 121 2.24 2.21 12.42
N TYR A 122 2.02 1.40 11.37
CA TYR A 122 3.11 0.71 10.69
C TYR A 122 4.19 1.65 10.18
N HIS A 123 3.86 2.60 9.31
CA HIS A 123 4.88 3.47 8.74
C HIS A 123 5.67 4.29 9.77
N PRO A 124 5.03 5.03 10.71
CA PRO A 124 5.79 5.80 11.70
C PRO A 124 6.60 4.92 12.63
N ALA A 125 6.07 3.77 13.09
CA ALA A 125 6.78 2.88 13.98
C ALA A 125 7.91 2.12 13.28
N ASP A 126 7.68 1.62 12.06
CA ASP A 126 8.66 0.88 11.28
C ASP A 126 9.88 1.74 10.96
N TYR A 127 9.66 2.96 10.46
CA TYR A 127 10.74 3.89 10.15
C TYR A 127 11.52 4.32 11.41
N ALA A 128 10.82 4.52 12.53
CA ALA A 128 11.46 4.86 13.80
C ALA A 128 12.35 3.70 14.29
N LEU A 129 11.85 2.45 14.30
CA LEU A 129 12.61 1.28 14.73
C LEU A 129 13.82 1.04 13.83
N LEU A 130 13.66 1.09 12.50
CA LEU A 130 14.76 0.88 11.58
C LEU A 130 15.80 1.97 11.71
N SER A 131 15.40 3.25 11.79
CA SER A 131 16.33 4.38 11.90
C SER A 131 17.12 4.37 13.21
N HIS A 132 16.52 3.85 14.30
CA HIS A 132 17.18 3.81 15.60
C HIS A 132 18.16 2.64 15.72
N HIS A 133 17.84 1.47 15.17
CA HIS A 133 18.59 0.25 15.40
C HIS A 133 19.54 -0.12 14.26
N VAL A 134 19.38 0.44 13.07
CA VAL A 134 20.23 0.09 11.92
C VAL A 134 21.27 1.20 11.68
N PRO A 135 22.55 0.86 11.56
CA PRO A 135 23.60 1.81 11.25
C PRO A 135 23.33 2.59 9.94
N SER A 136 23.76 3.85 9.88
CA SER A 136 23.50 4.76 8.77
C SER A 136 24.02 4.27 7.41
N ASP A 137 25.11 3.49 7.40
CA ASP A 137 25.69 2.86 6.20
C ASP A 137 24.83 1.71 5.64
N ARG A 138 23.90 1.14 6.45
CA ARG A 138 23.04 0.02 6.09
C ARG A 138 21.54 0.34 6.07
N ILE A 139 21.16 1.52 6.51
CA ILE A 139 19.75 1.91 6.63
C ILE A 139 19.00 1.84 5.30
N GLY A 140 19.66 2.17 4.18
CA GLY A 140 19.08 2.05 2.85
C GLY A 140 18.74 0.62 2.46
N GLN A 141 19.58 -0.35 2.85
CA GLN A 141 19.32 -1.78 2.64
C GLN A 141 18.13 -2.24 3.51
N ALA A 142 18.09 -1.81 4.77
CA ALA A 142 16.97 -2.13 5.66
C ALA A 142 15.63 -1.62 5.14
N PHE A 143 15.56 -0.38 4.67
CA PHE A 143 14.36 0.16 4.05
C PHE A 143 13.98 -0.57 2.76
N SER A 144 14.94 -1.01 1.97
CA SER A 144 14.67 -1.79 0.76
C SER A 144 14.04 -3.16 1.09
N VAL A 145 14.59 -3.87 2.08
CA VAL A 145 14.04 -5.15 2.56
C VAL A 145 12.63 -4.97 3.13
N HIS A 146 12.44 -3.93 3.94
CA HIS A 146 11.16 -3.57 4.52
C HIS A 146 10.09 -3.27 3.45
N THR A 147 10.42 -2.42 2.47
CA THR A 147 9.50 -2.09 1.37
C THR A 147 9.17 -3.33 0.53
N PHE A 148 10.18 -4.14 0.21
CA PHE A 148 9.98 -5.38 -0.53
C PHE A 148 9.06 -6.35 0.22
N ALA A 149 9.22 -6.48 1.54
CA ALA A 149 8.36 -7.34 2.36
C ALA A 149 6.89 -6.89 2.32
N GLY A 150 6.61 -5.59 2.38
CA GLY A 150 5.26 -5.07 2.21
C GLY A 150 4.67 -5.43 0.85
N MET A 151 5.41 -5.20 -0.23
CA MET A 151 4.96 -5.55 -1.58
C MET A 151 4.74 -7.06 -1.75
N LEU A 152 5.59 -7.88 -1.14
CA LEU A 152 5.44 -9.33 -1.12
C LEU A 152 4.16 -9.74 -0.37
N GLY A 153 3.84 -9.08 0.74
CA GLY A 153 2.59 -9.26 1.48
C GLY A 153 1.36 -9.06 0.58
N SER A 154 1.34 -7.96 -0.17
CA SER A 154 0.29 -7.71 -1.17
C SER A 154 0.23 -8.78 -2.26
N ALA A 155 1.38 -9.20 -2.79
CA ALA A 155 1.45 -10.15 -3.91
C ALA A 155 1.01 -11.57 -3.50
N VAL A 156 1.32 -11.98 -2.26
CA VAL A 156 0.97 -13.31 -1.72
C VAL A 156 -0.49 -13.38 -1.26
N ALA A 157 -1.08 -12.26 -0.85
CA ALA A 157 -2.42 -12.22 -0.27
C ALA A 157 -3.49 -12.88 -1.17
N PRO A 158 -3.64 -12.57 -2.47
CA PRO A 158 -4.73 -13.16 -3.26
C PRO A 158 -4.66 -14.68 -3.35
N ALA A 159 -3.49 -15.25 -3.58
CA ALA A 159 -3.32 -16.69 -3.72
C ALA A 159 -3.52 -17.43 -2.40
N SER A 160 -2.92 -16.94 -1.30
CA SER A 160 -3.03 -17.57 0.01
C SER A 160 -4.43 -17.44 0.62
N LEU A 161 -5.09 -16.29 0.44
CA LEU A 161 -6.46 -16.07 0.90
C LEU A 161 -7.45 -16.94 0.13
N LEU A 162 -7.26 -17.10 -1.17
CA LEU A 162 -8.10 -18.00 -1.97
C LEU A 162 -7.90 -19.48 -1.57
N LEU A 163 -6.66 -19.87 -1.26
CA LEU A 163 -6.38 -21.20 -0.71
C LEU A 163 -7.08 -21.41 0.64
N MET A 164 -6.96 -20.46 1.58
CA MET A 164 -7.67 -20.54 2.87
C MET A 164 -9.18 -20.54 2.67
N GLN A 165 -9.69 -19.76 1.71
CA GLN A 165 -11.12 -19.75 1.36
C GLN A 165 -11.58 -21.11 0.87
N SER A 166 -10.79 -21.82 0.05
CA SER A 166 -11.16 -23.15 -0.44
C SER A 166 -11.16 -24.23 0.64
N LEU A 167 -10.38 -24.06 1.71
CA LEU A 167 -10.25 -25.00 2.82
C LEU A 167 -11.25 -24.71 3.96
N TRP A 168 -11.46 -23.44 4.29
CA TRP A 168 -12.19 -23.00 5.50
C TRP A 168 -13.25 -21.94 5.25
N GLY A 169 -13.57 -21.64 3.98
CA GLY A 169 -14.44 -20.52 3.61
C GLY A 169 -13.77 -19.16 3.81
N TRP A 170 -14.41 -18.10 3.32
CA TRP A 170 -13.84 -16.74 3.43
C TRP A 170 -13.72 -16.26 4.88
N ARG A 171 -14.62 -16.72 5.78
CA ARG A 171 -14.54 -16.41 7.22
C ARG A 171 -13.27 -17.03 7.83
N GLY A 172 -12.97 -18.29 7.47
CA GLY A 172 -11.74 -18.94 7.88
C GLY A 172 -10.48 -18.24 7.35
N ALA A 173 -10.52 -17.67 6.15
CA ALA A 173 -9.43 -16.87 5.61
C ALA A 173 -9.19 -15.58 6.41
N PHE A 174 -10.26 -14.92 6.88
CA PHE A 174 -10.15 -13.74 7.77
C PHE A 174 -9.53 -14.12 9.11
N VAL A 175 -9.99 -15.21 9.73
CA VAL A 175 -9.42 -15.72 10.99
C VAL A 175 -7.95 -16.11 10.80
N GLY A 176 -7.61 -16.80 9.70
CA GLY A 176 -6.23 -17.18 9.37
C GLY A 176 -5.31 -15.96 9.20
N ALA A 177 -5.80 -14.92 8.55
CA ALA A 177 -5.07 -13.65 8.45
C ALA A 177 -4.88 -12.99 9.84
N GLY A 178 -5.90 -13.03 10.69
CA GLY A 178 -5.80 -12.57 12.07
C GLY A 178 -4.74 -13.35 12.87
N ILE A 179 -4.73 -14.67 12.78
CA ILE A 179 -3.71 -15.52 13.41
C ILE A 179 -2.30 -15.17 12.93
N LEU A 180 -2.12 -14.93 11.62
CA LEU A 180 -0.84 -14.49 11.06
C LEU A 180 -0.33 -13.21 11.74
N GLY A 181 -1.20 -12.21 11.90
CA GLY A 181 -0.82 -10.96 12.55
C GLY A 181 -0.53 -11.11 14.03
N LEU A 182 -1.32 -11.92 14.76
CA LEU A 182 -1.05 -12.24 16.17
C LEU A 182 0.28 -12.98 16.34
N ALA A 183 0.61 -13.88 15.42
CA ALA A 183 1.89 -14.59 15.44
C ALA A 183 3.08 -13.63 15.27
N VAL A 184 2.98 -12.68 14.34
CA VAL A 184 4.03 -11.64 14.18
C VAL A 184 4.09 -10.71 15.39
N ALA A 185 2.94 -10.33 15.97
CA ALA A 185 2.90 -9.54 17.20
C ALA A 185 3.56 -10.29 18.37
N ALA A 186 3.33 -11.59 18.51
CA ALA A 186 3.96 -12.43 19.52
C ALA A 186 5.48 -12.53 19.33
N VAL A 187 5.96 -12.65 18.09
CA VAL A 187 7.40 -12.62 17.79
C VAL A 187 8.02 -11.29 18.22
N LEU A 188 7.39 -10.15 17.86
CA LEU A 188 7.84 -8.83 18.29
C LEU A 188 7.82 -8.68 19.82
N LEU A 189 6.80 -9.23 20.49
CA LEU A 189 6.69 -9.20 21.96
C LEU A 189 7.79 -10.02 22.62
N ALA A 190 8.14 -11.18 22.06
CA ALA A 190 9.17 -12.07 22.59
C ALA A 190 10.61 -11.56 22.38
N MET A 191 10.82 -10.56 21.52
CA MET A 191 12.16 -9.98 21.30
C MET A 191 12.58 -9.16 22.52
N HIS A 192 13.63 -9.60 23.19
CA HIS A 192 14.23 -8.93 24.37
C HIS A 192 15.19 -7.83 23.91
N GLU A 193 14.68 -6.76 23.34
CA GLU A 193 15.48 -5.59 23.03
C GLU A 193 15.12 -4.45 23.99
N ASN A 194 16.15 -3.72 24.40
CA ASN A 194 16.03 -2.69 25.43
C ASN A 194 14.97 -1.64 25.00
N PRO A 195 13.80 -1.57 25.66
CA PRO A 195 12.73 -0.67 25.23
C PRO A 195 13.03 0.80 25.57
N ASP A 196 14.11 1.06 26.32
CA ASP A 196 14.41 2.36 26.92
C ASP A 196 15.24 3.30 26.03
N ALA A 197 15.55 2.91 24.79
CA ALA A 197 16.05 3.89 23.84
C ALA A 197 14.89 4.84 23.49
N LYS A 198 14.65 5.85 24.32
CA LYS A 198 13.77 6.97 23.96
C LYS A 198 14.25 7.48 22.61
N ILE A 199 13.43 7.28 21.58
CA ILE A 199 13.66 7.86 20.27
C ILE A 199 13.52 9.36 20.47
N THR A 200 14.63 10.01 20.79
CA THR A 200 14.67 11.47 20.74
C THR A 200 14.60 11.82 19.27
N ALA A 201 13.42 12.25 18.84
CA ALA A 201 13.26 12.84 17.52
C ALA A 201 14.36 13.90 17.34
N PRO A 202 15.04 13.94 16.18
CA PRO A 202 15.98 15.02 15.92
C PRO A 202 15.25 16.34 16.14
N PRO A 203 15.92 17.38 16.68
CA PRO A 203 15.30 18.67 16.92
C PRO A 203 14.60 19.09 15.64
N ARG A 204 13.28 19.23 15.67
CA ARG A 204 12.55 19.88 14.59
C ARG A 204 13.07 21.32 14.58
N ASP A 205 13.70 21.74 13.48
CA ASP A 205 13.96 23.15 13.25
C ASP A 205 12.60 23.87 13.30
N ALA A 206 12.30 24.41 14.49
CA ALA A 206 11.02 25.06 14.80
C ALA A 206 10.83 26.41 14.07
N ASP A 207 11.85 26.87 13.37
CA ASP A 207 11.91 28.23 12.79
C ASP A 207 11.62 28.31 11.28
N ALA A 208 11.12 27.28 10.64
CA ALA A 208 10.66 27.41 9.25
C ALA A 208 9.26 28.05 9.25
N ASN A 209 9.19 29.35 8.96
CA ASN A 209 8.04 30.20 8.74
C ASN A 209 6.76 29.43 8.31
N VAL A 210 5.87 29.14 9.27
CA VAL A 210 4.62 28.38 9.05
C VAL A 210 3.74 29.07 8.00
N ALA A 211 3.78 30.41 7.92
CA ALA A 211 2.99 31.19 6.96
C ALA A 211 3.46 31.01 5.50
N VAL A 212 4.75 30.72 5.27
CA VAL A 212 5.27 30.38 3.94
C VAL A 212 4.86 28.95 3.56
N GLY A 213 4.68 28.07 4.55
CA GLY A 213 4.35 26.65 4.35
C GLY A 213 3.03 26.42 3.62
N TRP A 214 1.92 27.06 4.00
CA TRP A 214 0.60 26.87 3.39
C TRP A 214 0.52 27.37 1.96
N ARG A 215 1.13 28.53 1.66
CA ARG A 215 1.20 29.07 0.30
C ARG A 215 2.00 28.12 -0.63
N LEU A 216 3.04 27.50 -0.12
CA LEU A 216 3.81 26.50 -0.87
C LEU A 216 2.94 25.29 -1.20
N LEU A 217 2.23 24.72 -0.23
CA LEU A 217 1.40 23.52 -0.41
C LEU A 217 0.25 23.76 -1.40
N LEU A 218 -0.28 24.98 -1.46
CA LEU A 218 -1.33 25.38 -2.40
C LEU A 218 -0.78 25.86 -3.75
N SER A 219 0.52 25.75 -3.99
CA SER A 219 1.10 26.10 -5.29
C SER A 219 0.69 25.11 -6.38
N PRO A 220 0.47 25.56 -7.63
CA PRO A 220 0.00 24.69 -8.71
C PRO A 220 0.83 23.41 -8.93
N PRO A 221 2.19 23.45 -8.87
CA PRO A 221 2.98 22.22 -9.03
C PRO A 221 2.74 21.17 -7.93
N ILE A 222 2.52 21.62 -6.69
CA ILE A 222 2.30 20.71 -5.56
C ILE A 222 0.87 20.18 -5.59
N LEU A 223 -0.12 20.99 -5.93
CA LEU A 223 -1.50 20.56 -6.14
C LEU A 223 -1.62 19.56 -7.30
N LEU A 224 -0.89 19.76 -8.40
CA LEU A 224 -0.84 18.77 -9.49
C LEU A 224 -0.25 17.45 -9.03
N ASN A 225 0.79 17.46 -8.19
CA ASN A 225 1.32 16.22 -7.61
C ASN A 225 0.31 15.56 -6.65
N LEU A 226 -0.43 16.34 -5.84
CA LEU A 226 -1.51 15.80 -5.02
C LEU A 226 -2.56 15.08 -5.89
N VAL A 227 -3.02 15.73 -6.98
CA VAL A 227 -3.96 15.12 -7.94
C VAL A 227 -3.36 13.88 -8.57
N PHE A 228 -2.08 13.90 -8.93
CA PHE A 228 -1.38 12.74 -9.46
C PHE A 228 -1.41 11.54 -8.49
N PHE A 229 -1.19 11.77 -7.19
CA PHE A 229 -1.27 10.72 -6.17
C PHE A 229 -2.71 10.22 -5.97
N VAL A 230 -3.72 11.10 -6.02
CA VAL A 230 -5.14 10.69 -6.01
C VAL A 230 -5.43 9.76 -7.19
N LEU A 231 -5.01 10.14 -8.41
CA LEU A 231 -5.21 9.34 -9.60
C LEU A 231 -4.53 7.96 -9.49
N LEU A 232 -3.28 7.91 -9.01
CA LEU A 232 -2.57 6.65 -8.79
C LEU A 232 -3.28 5.75 -7.76
N ALA A 233 -3.82 6.33 -6.69
CA ALA A 233 -4.59 5.57 -5.71
C ALA A 233 -5.89 5.02 -6.30
N MET A 234 -6.57 5.82 -7.13
CA MET A 234 -7.78 5.36 -7.83
C MET A 234 -7.49 4.25 -8.84
N LEU A 235 -6.39 4.37 -9.60
CA LEU A 235 -5.90 3.29 -10.49
C LEU A 235 -5.70 1.98 -9.72
N SER A 236 -4.96 2.05 -8.61
CA SER A 236 -4.69 0.90 -7.76
C SER A 236 -5.98 0.35 -7.14
N GLY A 237 -6.88 1.22 -6.67
CA GLY A 237 -8.16 0.81 -6.09
C GLY A 237 -9.05 0.04 -7.08
N GLY A 238 -9.16 0.51 -8.31
CA GLY A 238 -9.90 -0.19 -9.36
C GLY A 238 -9.29 -1.54 -9.70
N THR A 239 -7.97 -1.57 -9.89
CA THR A 239 -7.24 -2.79 -10.25
C THR A 239 -7.21 -3.80 -9.10
N ASN A 240 -6.84 -3.37 -7.89
CA ASN A 240 -6.59 -4.29 -6.79
C ASN A 240 -7.87 -4.79 -6.12
N ASN A 241 -8.90 -3.95 -6.02
CA ASN A 241 -10.10 -4.29 -5.26
C ASN A 241 -11.22 -4.85 -6.15
N TYR A 242 -11.28 -4.44 -7.43
CA TYR A 242 -12.44 -4.78 -8.28
C TYR A 242 -12.10 -5.62 -9.52
N SER A 243 -10.82 -5.79 -9.90
CA SER A 243 -10.48 -6.56 -11.11
C SER A 243 -10.99 -8.00 -11.08
N VAL A 244 -10.93 -8.67 -9.92
CA VAL A 244 -11.37 -10.07 -9.77
C VAL A 244 -12.85 -10.22 -10.11
N VAL A 245 -13.70 -9.38 -9.50
CA VAL A 245 -15.15 -9.43 -9.74
C VAL A 245 -15.53 -8.89 -11.12
N ALA A 246 -14.80 -7.89 -11.62
CA ALA A 246 -15.04 -7.35 -12.94
C ALA A 246 -14.68 -8.35 -14.05
N LEU A 247 -13.59 -9.10 -13.93
CA LEU A 247 -13.22 -10.17 -14.86
C LEU A 247 -14.24 -11.30 -14.85
N GLY A 248 -14.71 -11.70 -13.66
CA GLY A 248 -15.77 -12.70 -13.53
C GLY A 248 -17.07 -12.27 -14.20
N ALA A 249 -17.50 -11.02 -13.98
CA ALA A 249 -18.73 -10.49 -14.56
C ALA A 249 -18.61 -10.20 -16.07
N LEU A 250 -17.43 -9.81 -16.57
CA LEU A 250 -17.23 -9.43 -17.97
C LEU A 250 -17.03 -10.64 -18.89
N TYR A 251 -16.23 -11.62 -18.46
CA TYR A 251 -15.79 -12.74 -19.30
C TYR A 251 -16.11 -14.12 -18.71
N GLY A 252 -16.77 -14.20 -17.55
CA GLY A 252 -16.94 -15.46 -16.84
C GLY A 252 -15.63 -16.05 -16.30
N THR A 253 -14.59 -15.22 -16.18
CA THR A 253 -13.27 -15.65 -15.69
C THR A 253 -13.40 -16.30 -14.32
N SER A 254 -12.81 -17.48 -14.15
CA SER A 254 -12.82 -18.15 -12.85
C SER A 254 -12.15 -17.30 -11.77
N VAL A 255 -12.63 -17.38 -10.53
CA VAL A 255 -12.05 -16.65 -9.39
C VAL A 255 -10.57 -16.99 -9.23
N THR A 256 -10.17 -18.24 -9.48
CA THR A 256 -8.77 -18.67 -9.44
C THR A 256 -7.91 -17.94 -10.48
N THR A 257 -8.35 -17.90 -11.74
CA THR A 257 -7.62 -17.18 -12.81
C THR A 257 -7.56 -15.68 -12.55
N ALA A 258 -8.66 -15.08 -12.11
CA ALA A 258 -8.70 -13.65 -11.80
C ALA A 258 -7.77 -13.28 -10.63
N ASN A 259 -7.71 -14.11 -9.58
CA ASN A 259 -6.76 -13.92 -8.47
C ASN A 259 -5.31 -14.19 -8.91
N ALA A 260 -5.05 -15.14 -9.82
CA ALA A 260 -3.72 -15.33 -10.39
C ALA A 260 -3.27 -14.10 -11.19
N ALA A 261 -4.17 -13.47 -11.95
CA ALA A 261 -3.91 -12.23 -12.67
C ALA A 261 -3.62 -11.07 -11.71
N LEU A 262 -4.36 -10.94 -10.61
CA LEU A 262 -4.11 -9.94 -9.57
C LEU A 262 -2.77 -10.21 -8.85
N SER A 263 -2.47 -11.45 -8.48
CA SER A 263 -1.16 -11.82 -7.88
C SER A 263 0.00 -11.50 -8.82
N GLY A 264 -0.15 -11.81 -10.11
CA GLY A 264 0.82 -11.49 -11.14
C GLY A 264 1.05 -9.98 -11.26
N ASN A 265 -0.03 -9.19 -11.26
CA ASN A 265 0.04 -7.72 -11.27
C ASN A 265 0.84 -7.19 -10.08
N LEU A 266 0.53 -7.65 -8.86
CA LEU A 266 1.18 -7.20 -7.63
C LEU A 266 2.65 -7.65 -7.55
N LEU A 267 2.95 -8.88 -7.94
CA LEU A 267 4.31 -9.42 -7.94
C LEU A 267 5.20 -8.68 -8.94
N LEU A 268 4.71 -8.50 -10.16
CA LEU A 268 5.46 -7.78 -11.19
C LEU A 268 5.55 -6.28 -10.87
N SER A 269 4.61 -5.71 -10.13
CA SER A 269 4.75 -4.35 -9.58
C SER A 269 5.93 -4.28 -8.59
N ALA A 270 6.07 -5.25 -7.69
CA ALA A 270 7.22 -5.30 -6.78
C ALA A 270 8.56 -5.35 -7.53
N ILE A 271 8.65 -6.18 -8.58
CA ILE A 271 9.82 -6.25 -9.46
C ILE A 271 10.03 -4.92 -10.21
N GLY A 272 8.94 -4.32 -10.68
CA GLY A 272 8.95 -3.03 -11.36
C GLY A 272 9.54 -1.91 -10.50
N VAL A 273 9.25 -1.88 -9.19
CA VAL A 273 9.83 -0.91 -8.25
C VAL A 273 11.36 -1.05 -8.18
N LEU A 274 11.88 -2.27 -8.12
CA LEU A 274 13.33 -2.50 -8.09
C LEU A 274 14.00 -1.98 -9.37
N ILE A 275 13.42 -2.27 -10.52
CA ILE A 275 13.91 -1.79 -11.82
C ILE A 275 13.76 -0.27 -11.94
N GLY A 276 12.63 0.29 -11.50
CA GLY A 276 12.39 1.72 -11.42
C GLY A 276 13.43 2.44 -10.55
N GLY A 277 13.83 1.83 -9.44
CA GLY A 277 14.90 2.34 -8.57
C GLY A 277 16.26 2.43 -9.30
N VAL A 278 16.59 1.44 -10.12
CA VAL A 278 17.81 1.50 -10.98
C VAL A 278 17.67 2.57 -12.07
N LEU A 279 16.49 2.71 -12.67
CA LEU A 279 16.25 3.72 -13.70
C LEU A 279 16.39 5.16 -13.16
N VAL A 280 15.87 5.41 -11.96
CA VAL A 280 15.94 6.74 -11.31
C VAL A 280 17.39 7.24 -11.15
N VAL A 281 18.34 6.35 -10.91
CA VAL A 281 19.76 6.70 -10.79
C VAL A 281 20.40 6.95 -12.16
N ARG A 282 19.86 6.32 -13.21
CA ARG A 282 20.43 6.37 -14.57
C ARG A 282 19.83 7.45 -15.48
N THR A 283 18.70 8.05 -15.09
CA THR A 283 18.04 9.08 -15.90
C THR A 283 17.54 10.24 -15.04
N THR A 284 17.63 11.44 -15.58
CA THR A 284 16.99 12.65 -15.00
C THR A 284 15.60 12.92 -15.58
N ARG A 285 15.16 12.07 -16.53
CA ARG A 285 13.88 12.26 -17.23
C ARG A 285 12.74 11.50 -16.54
N HIS A 286 12.55 11.75 -15.24
CA HIS A 286 11.56 11.03 -14.41
C HIS A 286 10.13 11.14 -14.95
N GLY A 287 9.75 12.30 -15.50
CA GLY A 287 8.45 12.48 -16.16
C GLY A 287 8.25 11.57 -17.39
N LEU A 288 9.28 11.28 -18.17
CA LEU A 288 9.16 10.34 -19.29
C LEU A 288 9.00 8.89 -18.81
N VAL A 289 9.71 8.50 -17.77
CA VAL A 289 9.55 7.15 -17.16
C VAL A 289 8.12 6.98 -16.63
N ALA A 290 7.61 7.97 -15.90
CA ALA A 290 6.25 7.95 -15.40
C ALA A 290 5.22 7.91 -16.55
N THR A 291 5.39 8.74 -17.58
CA THR A 291 4.52 8.76 -18.76
C THR A 291 4.53 7.41 -19.51
N ALA A 292 5.70 6.82 -19.72
CA ALA A 292 5.80 5.51 -20.39
C ALA A 292 5.13 4.40 -19.56
N GLY A 293 5.35 4.39 -18.25
CA GLY A 293 4.68 3.43 -17.34
C GLY A 293 3.16 3.60 -17.33
N LEU A 294 2.65 4.84 -17.24
CA LEU A 294 1.22 5.12 -17.29
C LEU A 294 0.59 4.74 -18.64
N ALA A 295 1.29 5.01 -19.75
CA ALA A 295 0.85 4.58 -21.08
C ALA A 295 0.81 3.05 -21.19
N GLY A 296 1.78 2.35 -20.60
CA GLY A 296 1.79 0.89 -20.50
C GLY A 296 0.60 0.36 -19.68
N ILE A 297 0.30 0.95 -18.52
CA ILE A 297 -0.89 0.60 -17.74
C ILE A 297 -2.16 0.80 -18.59
N ALA A 298 -2.32 1.98 -19.20
CA ALA A 298 -3.48 2.28 -20.03
C ALA A 298 -3.64 1.26 -21.18
N LEU A 299 -2.53 0.91 -21.86
CA LEU A 299 -2.53 -0.06 -22.94
C LEU A 299 -2.98 -1.45 -22.49
N PHE A 300 -2.32 -2.01 -21.47
CA PHE A 300 -2.59 -3.38 -21.04
C PHE A 300 -3.98 -3.51 -20.39
N ILE A 301 -4.40 -2.52 -19.59
CA ILE A 301 -5.72 -2.51 -18.98
C ILE A 301 -6.83 -2.27 -20.04
N ALA A 302 -6.59 -1.41 -21.02
CA ALA A 302 -7.52 -1.26 -22.15
C ALA A 302 -7.64 -2.54 -22.98
N LEU A 303 -6.54 -3.27 -23.18
CA LEU A 303 -6.57 -4.58 -23.84
C LEU A 303 -7.42 -5.57 -23.08
N VAL A 304 -7.24 -5.66 -21.76
CA VAL A 304 -8.08 -6.49 -20.86
C VAL A 304 -9.56 -6.07 -20.92
N ALA A 305 -9.85 -4.79 -21.08
CA ALA A 305 -11.24 -4.30 -21.20
C ALA A 305 -11.93 -4.71 -22.50
N GLN A 306 -11.18 -4.87 -23.61
CA GLN A 306 -11.76 -5.00 -24.95
C GLN A 306 -11.79 -6.43 -25.45
N ILE A 307 -10.91 -7.30 -24.98
CA ILE A 307 -10.68 -8.63 -25.55
C ILE A 307 -10.63 -9.66 -24.43
N ASP A 308 -11.38 -10.76 -24.59
CA ASP A 308 -11.18 -11.95 -23.77
C ASP A 308 -9.89 -12.64 -24.19
N LEU A 309 -8.86 -12.46 -23.35
CA LEU A 309 -7.51 -12.93 -23.64
C LEU A 309 -7.30 -14.43 -23.31
N GLY A 310 -8.26 -15.05 -22.63
CA GLY A 310 -8.04 -16.36 -22.01
C GLY A 310 -7.04 -16.28 -20.85
N SER A 311 -6.89 -17.39 -20.09
CA SER A 311 -6.23 -17.36 -18.77
C SER A 311 -4.76 -16.90 -18.80
N LEU A 312 -3.94 -17.46 -19.69
CA LEU A 312 -2.49 -17.18 -19.69
C LEU A 312 -2.18 -15.74 -20.15
N ALA A 313 -2.80 -15.29 -21.25
CA ALA A 313 -2.58 -13.96 -21.77
C ALA A 313 -3.17 -12.88 -20.86
N LEU A 314 -4.29 -13.17 -20.15
CA LEU A 314 -4.85 -12.30 -19.13
C LEU A 314 -3.86 -12.09 -17.97
N VAL A 315 -3.31 -13.18 -17.42
CA VAL A 315 -2.30 -13.10 -16.36
C VAL A 315 -1.08 -12.31 -16.84
N ALA A 316 -0.61 -12.54 -18.06
CA ALA A 316 0.53 -11.83 -18.63
C ALA A 316 0.24 -10.33 -18.80
N ALA A 317 -0.95 -9.95 -19.33
CA ALA A 317 -1.33 -8.55 -19.53
C ALA A 317 -1.47 -7.81 -18.20
N MET A 318 -2.13 -8.42 -17.20
CA MET A 318 -2.25 -7.84 -15.86
C MET A 318 -0.89 -7.72 -15.17
N SER A 319 0.00 -8.71 -15.33
CA SER A 319 1.37 -8.67 -14.82
C SER A 319 2.19 -7.55 -15.46
N ALA A 320 2.06 -7.35 -16.78
CA ALA A 320 2.72 -6.26 -17.49
C ALA A 320 2.22 -4.88 -17.03
N ALA A 321 0.91 -4.71 -16.81
CA ALA A 321 0.35 -3.50 -16.23
C ALA A 321 0.92 -3.25 -14.82
N GLY A 322 1.02 -4.29 -14.00
CA GLY A 322 1.64 -4.22 -12.67
C GLY A 322 3.11 -3.81 -12.74
N PHE A 323 3.89 -4.40 -13.62
CA PHE A 323 5.29 -4.03 -13.84
C PHE A 323 5.43 -2.53 -14.18
N CYS A 324 4.62 -2.03 -15.11
CA CYS A 324 4.57 -0.62 -15.46
C CYS A 324 4.24 0.25 -14.24
N SER A 325 3.26 -0.16 -13.43
CA SER A 325 2.89 0.54 -12.19
C SER A 325 4.06 0.62 -11.20
N GLY A 326 4.80 -0.48 -11.02
CA GLY A 326 5.96 -0.51 -10.13
C GLY A 326 7.08 0.41 -10.59
N VAL A 327 7.40 0.40 -11.89
CA VAL A 327 8.48 1.24 -12.47
C VAL A 327 8.23 2.74 -12.24
N ILE A 328 6.97 3.17 -12.18
CA ILE A 328 6.60 4.57 -11.95
C ILE A 328 6.98 5.02 -10.53
N MET A 329 6.91 4.16 -9.52
CA MET A 329 6.93 4.58 -8.11
C MET A 329 8.18 5.39 -7.72
N PRO A 330 9.42 4.99 -8.04
CA PRO A 330 10.60 5.81 -7.71
C PRO A 330 10.65 7.12 -8.52
N SER A 331 10.22 7.09 -9.78
CA SER A 331 10.19 8.29 -10.64
C SER A 331 9.15 9.30 -10.15
N ARG A 332 8.00 8.84 -9.65
CA ARG A 332 6.97 9.67 -9.00
C ARG A 332 7.55 10.46 -7.82
N ASP A 333 8.33 9.80 -6.96
CA ASP A 333 8.90 10.45 -5.79
C ASP A 333 9.95 11.50 -6.20
N MET A 334 10.70 11.23 -7.27
CA MET A 334 11.63 12.22 -7.84
C MET A 334 10.90 13.42 -8.45
N ILE A 335 9.77 13.22 -9.12
CA ILE A 335 8.93 14.32 -9.64
C ILE A 335 8.48 15.25 -8.52
N VAL A 336 8.03 14.71 -7.37
CA VAL A 336 7.69 15.53 -6.19
C VAL A 336 8.93 16.29 -5.68
N ARG A 337 10.08 15.60 -5.63
CA ARG A 337 11.33 16.20 -5.16
C ARG A 337 11.78 17.36 -6.04
N GLU A 338 11.62 17.27 -7.36
CA GLU A 338 12.02 18.32 -8.31
C GLU A 338 11.29 19.65 -8.08
N VAL A 339 10.01 19.62 -7.70
CA VAL A 339 9.20 20.81 -7.43
C VAL A 339 9.27 21.30 -5.98
N THR A 340 9.94 20.55 -5.10
CA THR A 340 9.99 20.84 -3.67
C THR A 340 11.22 21.72 -3.35
N PRO A 341 11.06 22.90 -2.74
CA PRO A 341 12.19 23.70 -2.27
C PRO A 341 13.02 22.99 -1.18
N PRO A 342 14.34 23.25 -1.11
CA PRO A 342 15.17 22.75 -0.01
C PRO A 342 14.58 23.10 1.36
N GLY A 343 14.64 22.18 2.33
CA GLY A 343 14.09 22.37 3.68
C GLY A 343 12.58 22.19 3.81
N SER A 344 11.85 21.86 2.70
CA SER A 344 10.40 21.66 2.72
C SER A 344 9.95 20.26 2.34
N PHE A 345 10.88 19.31 2.19
CA PHE A 345 10.58 17.95 1.71
C PHE A 345 9.53 17.24 2.57
N GLY A 346 9.68 17.22 3.89
CA GLY A 346 8.75 16.55 4.79
C GLY A 346 7.31 17.10 4.68
N LYS A 347 7.16 18.43 4.60
CA LYS A 347 5.85 19.08 4.48
C LYS A 347 5.17 18.75 3.15
N VAL A 348 5.92 18.85 2.05
CA VAL A 348 5.40 18.62 0.70
C VAL A 348 5.07 17.15 0.49
N PHE A 349 5.98 16.24 0.83
CA PHE A 349 5.71 14.80 0.73
C PHE A 349 4.53 14.39 1.62
N GLY A 350 4.48 14.85 2.88
CA GLY A 350 3.35 14.60 3.77
C GLY A 350 2.02 15.06 3.17
N PHE A 351 1.98 16.26 2.58
CA PHE A 351 0.77 16.77 1.95
C PHE A 351 0.39 15.99 0.68
N VAL A 352 1.33 15.76 -0.22
CA VAL A 352 1.07 15.08 -1.50
C VAL A 352 0.64 13.62 -1.28
N THR A 353 1.23 12.92 -0.31
CA THR A 353 0.86 11.53 0.00
C THR A 353 -0.54 11.38 0.58
N THR A 354 -1.17 12.46 1.10
CA THR A 354 -2.61 12.41 1.47
C THR A 354 -3.49 12.11 0.26
N GLY A 355 -3.00 12.35 -0.96
CA GLY A 355 -3.67 11.96 -2.20
C GLY A 355 -3.97 10.46 -2.27
N PHE A 356 -3.09 9.59 -1.74
CA PHE A 356 -3.37 8.16 -1.67
C PHE A 356 -4.59 7.84 -0.81
N ASN A 357 -4.72 8.52 0.32
CA ASN A 357 -5.85 8.31 1.23
C ASN A 357 -7.15 8.82 0.59
N ILE A 358 -7.12 10.00 -0.03
CA ILE A 358 -8.26 10.57 -0.75
C ILE A 358 -8.72 9.61 -1.85
N GLY A 359 -7.80 9.16 -2.70
CA GLY A 359 -8.11 8.19 -3.75
C GLY A 359 -8.59 6.85 -3.20
N GLY A 360 -8.02 6.38 -2.08
CA GLY A 360 -8.41 5.16 -1.37
C GLY A 360 -9.81 5.21 -0.76
N ILE A 361 -10.32 6.41 -0.42
CA ILE A 361 -11.71 6.62 0.04
C ILE A 361 -12.67 6.67 -1.14
N ILE A 362 -12.31 7.40 -2.19
CA ILE A 362 -13.19 7.66 -3.34
C ILE A 362 -13.31 6.43 -4.24
N SER A 363 -12.20 5.74 -4.51
CA SER A 363 -12.16 4.68 -5.52
C SER A 363 -13.12 3.52 -5.24
N PRO A 364 -13.24 2.95 -4.02
CA PRO A 364 -14.13 1.84 -3.80
C PRO A 364 -15.60 2.20 -3.98
N LEU A 365 -16.00 3.44 -3.72
CA LEU A 365 -17.36 3.91 -3.93
C LEU A 365 -17.68 4.04 -5.42
N ILE A 366 -16.79 4.62 -6.21
CA ILE A 366 -16.97 4.76 -7.66
C ILE A 366 -16.96 3.39 -8.35
N PHE A 367 -15.96 2.56 -8.09
CA PHE A 367 -15.87 1.25 -8.73
C PHE A 367 -16.97 0.28 -8.26
N GLY A 368 -17.37 0.38 -7.00
CA GLY A 368 -18.54 -0.35 -6.47
C GLY A 368 -19.81 0.03 -7.22
N ALA A 369 -20.10 1.32 -7.36
CA ALA A 369 -21.26 1.80 -8.12
C ALA A 369 -21.23 1.35 -9.59
N ILE A 370 -20.06 1.39 -10.25
CA ILE A 370 -19.91 0.87 -11.62
C ILE A 370 -20.28 -0.61 -11.70
N MET A 371 -19.85 -1.40 -10.73
CA MET A 371 -20.18 -2.83 -10.68
C MET A 371 -21.67 -3.07 -10.40
N ASP A 372 -22.27 -2.30 -9.51
CA ASP A 372 -23.71 -2.41 -9.17
C ASP A 372 -24.61 -2.03 -10.35
N HIS A 373 -24.17 -1.12 -11.23
CA HIS A 373 -24.86 -0.79 -12.48
C HIS A 373 -24.62 -1.80 -13.61
N GLY A 374 -24.01 -2.94 -13.34
CA GLY A 374 -23.77 -4.01 -14.32
C GLY A 374 -22.83 -3.64 -15.45
N SER A 375 -21.86 -2.77 -15.18
CA SER A 375 -20.95 -2.25 -16.19
C SER A 375 -19.47 -2.64 -15.91
N PRO A 376 -19.12 -3.94 -15.75
CA PRO A 376 -17.78 -4.38 -15.34
C PRO A 376 -16.67 -3.90 -16.29
N LYS A 377 -16.97 -3.73 -17.57
CA LYS A 377 -16.03 -3.18 -18.56
C LYS A 377 -15.55 -1.77 -18.19
N LEU A 378 -16.45 -0.96 -17.61
CA LEU A 378 -16.10 0.41 -17.21
C LEU A 378 -15.06 0.45 -16.07
N VAL A 379 -14.93 -0.60 -15.26
CA VAL A 379 -13.86 -0.69 -14.25
C VAL A 379 -12.50 -0.55 -14.92
N PHE A 380 -12.25 -1.35 -15.94
CA PHE A 380 -10.96 -1.32 -16.67
C PHE A 380 -10.81 -0.07 -17.53
N LEU A 381 -11.87 0.37 -18.20
CA LEU A 381 -11.84 1.59 -19.02
C LEU A 381 -11.59 2.84 -18.16
N LEU A 382 -12.15 2.92 -16.95
CA LEU A 382 -11.89 4.02 -16.04
C LEU A 382 -10.44 3.98 -15.54
N VAL A 383 -9.90 2.81 -15.20
CA VAL A 383 -8.48 2.66 -14.84
C VAL A 383 -7.58 3.14 -15.98
N ALA A 384 -7.86 2.74 -17.22
CA ALA A 384 -7.10 3.19 -18.39
C ALA A 384 -7.23 4.72 -18.60
N ALA A 385 -8.44 5.28 -18.48
CA ALA A 385 -8.69 6.71 -18.61
C ALA A 385 -7.97 7.52 -17.52
N LEU A 386 -8.02 7.08 -16.25
CA LEU A 386 -7.31 7.69 -15.14
C LEU A 386 -5.79 7.67 -15.39
N SER A 387 -5.25 6.59 -16.00
CA SER A 387 -3.83 6.52 -16.38
C SER A 387 -3.48 7.60 -17.40
N LEU A 388 -4.32 7.80 -18.42
CA LEU A 388 -4.12 8.86 -19.42
C LEU A 388 -4.24 10.26 -18.83
N ILE A 389 -5.18 10.49 -17.91
CA ILE A 389 -5.31 11.75 -17.18
C ILE A 389 -4.07 12.00 -16.31
N ALA A 390 -3.55 10.96 -15.67
CA ALA A 390 -2.31 11.06 -14.89
C ALA A 390 -1.10 11.44 -15.75
N ILE A 391 -1.02 11.02 -17.02
CA ILE A 391 0.00 11.49 -17.97
C ILE A 391 -0.09 13.01 -18.15
N VAL A 392 -1.31 13.55 -18.29
CA VAL A 392 -1.51 15.00 -18.46
C VAL A 392 -0.98 15.75 -17.24
N THR A 393 -1.28 15.25 -16.00
CA THR A 393 -0.76 15.90 -14.79
C THR A 393 0.76 15.92 -14.74
N VAL A 394 1.43 14.82 -15.14
CA VAL A 394 2.91 14.74 -15.20
C VAL A 394 3.48 15.67 -16.31
N ALA A 395 2.82 15.73 -17.46
CA ALA A 395 3.29 16.55 -18.60
C ALA A 395 3.17 18.07 -18.36
N THR A 396 2.23 18.48 -17.51
CA THR A 396 1.99 19.89 -17.17
C THR A 396 2.84 20.40 -16.00
N LEU A 397 3.56 19.52 -15.31
CA LEU A 397 4.48 19.93 -14.25
C LEU A 397 5.65 20.74 -14.82
N PRO A 398 6.00 21.89 -14.17
CA PRO A 398 7.13 22.70 -14.59
C PRO A 398 8.42 21.88 -14.46
N ARG A 399 9.14 21.74 -15.56
CA ARG A 399 10.48 21.14 -15.57
C ARG A 399 11.48 22.19 -15.09
N ARG A 400 12.34 21.86 -14.13
CA ARG A 400 13.50 22.72 -13.90
C ARG A 400 14.31 22.74 -15.22
N ALA A 401 14.55 23.96 -15.72
CA ALA A 401 15.53 24.14 -16.79
C ALA A 401 16.87 23.53 -16.30
N ALA A 402 17.42 22.64 -17.11
CA ALA A 402 18.67 21.93 -16.87
C ALA A 402 19.84 22.92 -16.77
#